data_8a978a2e9bf07c691f8ba6311b10a256
#
_entry.id   8a978a2e9bf07c691f8ba6311b10a256
#
_cell.length_a   1.000
_cell.length_b   1.000
_cell.length_c   1.000
_cell.angle_alpha   90.00
_cell.angle_beta   90.00
_cell.angle_gamma   90.00
#
_symmetry.space_group_name_H-M   'P 1'
#
loop_
_entity.id
_entity.type
_entity.pdbx_description
1 polymer ?
#
loop_
_entity_poly.entity_id
_entity_poly.type
_entity_poly.pdbx_seq_one_letter_code
_entity_poly.pdbx_strand_id
1 'polypeptide(L)'
;MESSYLTLCVVNAFLSSIAFVLNILTIYAIRKTPSLAKNLKILLLSWTVSHLGISLLAQPMYVAQLTMQWKYRNESYNAIYIAHLIPKNIFITVSLFSVMALYAERFLAIQLHLRYQELVMYRRVIIAVISIWVFSTLSDHLLHCSSYGSPKISCSYFLLLKILLLL
;
A
#
# COMPACT_ATOMS: atom_id res chain seq x y z
N MET A 1 -18.68 24.92 -10.92
CA MET A 1 -17.67 24.40 -9.98
C MET A 1 -18.26 23.49 -8.90
N GLU A 2 -19.38 23.83 -8.25
CA GLU A 2 -20.06 22.97 -7.25
C GLU A 2 -20.42 21.58 -7.78
N SER A 3 -21.02 21.53 -8.96
CA SER A 3 -21.41 20.26 -9.60
C SER A 3 -20.23 19.31 -9.82
N SER A 4 -19.05 19.82 -10.15
CA SER A 4 -17.86 19.00 -10.39
C SER A 4 -17.33 18.36 -9.11
N TYR A 5 -17.32 19.06 -7.96
CA TYR A 5 -16.90 18.50 -6.68
C TYR A 5 -17.87 17.41 -6.19
N LEU A 6 -19.16 17.66 -6.30
CA LEU A 6 -20.18 16.68 -5.92
C LEU A 6 -20.05 15.40 -6.77
N THR A 7 -19.90 15.55 -8.07
CA THR A 7 -19.70 14.43 -9.00
C THR A 7 -18.46 13.61 -8.63
N LEU A 8 -17.34 14.28 -8.35
CA LEU A 8 -16.09 13.60 -7.92
C LEU A 8 -16.28 12.83 -6.60
N CYS A 9 -16.97 13.41 -5.62
CA CYS A 9 -17.24 12.73 -4.35
C CYS A 9 -18.12 11.49 -4.56
N VAL A 10 -19.20 11.59 -5.34
CA VAL A 10 -20.12 10.47 -5.60
C VAL A 10 -19.41 9.35 -6.36
N VAL A 11 -18.72 9.69 -7.45
CA VAL A 11 -17.98 8.70 -8.26
C VAL A 11 -16.90 8.00 -7.42
N ASN A 12 -16.15 8.76 -6.62
CA ASN A 12 -15.11 8.20 -5.77
C ASN A 12 -15.69 7.27 -4.68
N ALA A 13 -16.78 7.65 -4.02
CA ALA A 13 -17.45 6.81 -3.03
C ALA A 13 -17.98 5.51 -3.65
N PHE A 14 -18.56 5.59 -4.85
CA PHE A 14 -19.08 4.43 -5.59
C PHE A 14 -17.95 3.47 -5.97
N LEU A 15 -16.86 3.98 -6.58
CA LEU A 15 -15.70 3.17 -6.95
C LEU A 15 -15.02 2.55 -5.73
N SER A 16 -14.92 3.29 -4.64
CA SER A 16 -14.38 2.78 -3.36
C SER A 16 -15.19 1.62 -2.81
N SER A 17 -16.52 1.73 -2.86
CA SER A 17 -17.43 0.66 -2.39
C SER A 17 -17.29 -0.61 -3.22
N ILE A 18 -17.18 -0.49 -4.54
CA ILE A 18 -16.94 -1.62 -5.43
C ILE A 18 -15.57 -2.24 -5.13
N ALA A 19 -14.52 -1.43 -5.04
CA ALA A 19 -13.18 -1.90 -4.74
C ALA A 19 -13.12 -2.65 -3.40
N PHE A 20 -13.81 -2.13 -2.37
CA PHE A 20 -13.92 -2.78 -1.07
C PHE A 20 -14.53 -4.18 -1.18
N VAL A 21 -15.70 -4.30 -1.83
CA VAL A 21 -16.39 -5.59 -2.02
C VAL A 21 -15.52 -6.57 -2.78
N LEU A 22 -14.92 -6.14 -3.91
CA LEU A 22 -14.05 -7.00 -4.72
C LEU A 22 -12.83 -7.50 -3.93
N ASN A 23 -12.22 -6.67 -3.10
CA ASN A 23 -11.07 -7.07 -2.29
C ASN A 23 -11.48 -8.06 -1.17
N ILE A 24 -12.64 -7.90 -0.54
CA ILE A 24 -13.18 -8.89 0.40
C ILE A 24 -13.43 -10.23 -0.28
N LEU A 25 -14.07 -10.22 -1.47
CA LEU A 25 -14.29 -11.44 -2.25
C LEU A 25 -12.98 -12.12 -2.64
N THR A 26 -11.96 -11.33 -2.98
CA THR A 26 -10.62 -11.84 -3.30
C THR A 26 -9.99 -12.52 -2.09
N ILE A 27 -10.05 -11.94 -0.88
CA ILE A 27 -9.56 -12.57 0.35
C ILE A 27 -10.31 -13.89 0.63
N TYR A 28 -11.63 -13.88 0.46
CA TYR A 28 -12.43 -15.09 0.62
C TYR A 28 -12.01 -16.19 -0.36
N ALA A 29 -11.84 -15.86 -1.63
CA ALA A 29 -11.38 -16.78 -2.67
C ALA A 29 -9.99 -17.36 -2.37
N ILE A 30 -9.02 -16.49 -1.97
CA ILE A 30 -7.66 -16.91 -1.59
C ILE A 30 -7.69 -17.90 -0.42
N ARG A 31 -8.56 -17.66 0.58
CA ARG A 31 -8.68 -18.56 1.75
C ARG A 31 -9.32 -19.89 1.39
N LYS A 32 -10.31 -19.88 0.49
CA LYS A 32 -11.06 -21.09 0.08
C LYS A 32 -10.28 -21.97 -0.90
N THR A 33 -9.25 -21.48 -1.57
CA THR A 33 -8.47 -22.23 -2.56
C THR A 33 -7.25 -22.87 -1.90
N PRO A 34 -7.31 -24.17 -1.51
CA PRO A 34 -6.20 -24.86 -0.84
C PRO A 34 -5.04 -25.18 -1.81
N SER A 35 -5.32 -25.31 -3.11
CA SER A 35 -4.33 -25.63 -4.15
C SER A 35 -3.36 -24.49 -4.46
N LEU A 36 -3.60 -23.28 -3.94
CA LEU A 36 -2.74 -22.13 -4.19
C LEU A 36 -1.43 -22.27 -3.39
N ALA A 37 -0.27 -22.08 -4.05
CA ALA A 37 1.03 -22.12 -3.41
C ALA A 37 1.10 -21.13 -2.22
N LYS A 38 1.64 -21.57 -1.09
CA LYS A 38 1.69 -20.78 0.16
C LYS A 38 2.35 -19.41 -0.03
N ASN A 39 3.44 -19.35 -0.81
CA ASN A 39 4.18 -18.13 -1.12
C ASN A 39 3.30 -17.12 -1.87
N LEU A 40 2.62 -17.58 -2.91
CA LEU A 40 1.71 -16.77 -3.69
C LEU A 40 0.54 -16.24 -2.84
N LYS A 41 0.01 -17.08 -1.97
CA LYS A 41 -1.10 -16.74 -1.09
C LYS A 41 -0.78 -15.54 -0.19
N ILE A 42 0.43 -15.51 0.38
CA ILE A 42 0.88 -14.39 1.24
C ILE A 42 1.03 -13.11 0.44
N LEU A 43 1.66 -13.16 -0.74
CA LEU A 43 1.86 -12.00 -1.60
C LEU A 43 0.53 -11.42 -2.09
N LEU A 44 -0.40 -12.27 -2.54
CA LEU A 44 -1.74 -11.88 -2.92
C LEU A 44 -2.51 -11.27 -1.75
N LEU A 45 -2.36 -11.84 -0.54
CA LEU A 45 -3.00 -11.30 0.66
C LEU A 45 -2.45 -9.92 1.00
N SER A 46 -1.12 -9.73 0.98
CA SER A 46 -0.48 -8.43 1.21
C SER A 46 -1.00 -7.38 0.22
N TRP A 47 -1.06 -7.72 -1.06
CA TRP A 47 -1.61 -6.84 -2.11
C TRP A 47 -3.07 -6.49 -1.85
N THR A 48 -3.92 -7.46 -1.56
CA THR A 48 -5.35 -7.24 -1.32
C THR A 48 -5.61 -6.43 -0.05
N VAL A 49 -4.81 -6.65 1.03
CA VAL A 49 -4.91 -5.88 2.28
C VAL A 49 -4.53 -4.41 2.04
N SER A 50 -3.51 -4.13 1.22
CA SER A 50 -3.17 -2.74 0.88
C SER A 50 -4.32 -2.04 0.13
N HIS A 51 -5.00 -2.71 -0.79
CA HIS A 51 -6.18 -2.17 -1.48
C HIS A 51 -7.38 -1.96 -0.56
N LEU A 52 -7.59 -2.84 0.43
CA LEU A 52 -8.59 -2.62 1.49
C LEU A 52 -8.25 -1.38 2.32
N GLY A 53 -6.97 -1.19 2.65
CA GLY A 53 -6.51 0.02 3.35
C GLY A 53 -6.80 1.29 2.56
N ILE A 54 -6.58 1.28 1.24
CA ILE A 54 -6.95 2.41 0.37
C ILE A 54 -8.45 2.67 0.44
N SER A 55 -9.28 1.64 0.27
CA SER A 55 -10.73 1.79 0.22
C SER A 55 -11.33 2.25 1.55
N LEU A 56 -10.79 1.78 2.69
CA LEU A 56 -11.32 2.06 4.04
C LEU A 56 -10.77 3.35 4.66
N LEU A 57 -9.53 3.71 4.38
CA LEU A 57 -8.85 4.82 5.03
C LEU A 57 -8.60 5.98 4.05
N ALA A 58 -7.90 5.72 2.96
CA ALA A 58 -7.49 6.78 2.05
C ALA A 58 -8.67 7.42 1.32
N GLN A 59 -9.63 6.62 0.85
CA GLN A 59 -10.77 7.12 0.08
C GLN A 59 -11.75 7.98 0.90
N PRO A 60 -12.21 7.56 2.11
CA PRO A 60 -13.05 8.41 2.95
C PRO A 60 -12.35 9.73 3.35
N MET A 61 -11.04 9.67 3.65
CA MET A 61 -10.26 10.86 3.94
C MET A 61 -10.16 11.80 2.74
N TYR A 62 -10.07 11.25 1.52
CA TYR A 62 -10.10 12.05 0.29
C TYR A 62 -11.43 12.78 0.10
N VAL A 63 -12.55 12.10 0.34
CA VAL A 63 -13.88 12.73 0.28
C VAL A 63 -14.02 13.82 1.33
N ALA A 64 -13.55 13.58 2.56
CA ALA A 64 -13.53 14.59 3.62
C ALA A 64 -12.67 15.80 3.21
N GLN A 65 -11.50 15.57 2.61
CA GLN A 65 -10.63 16.62 2.09
C GLN A 65 -11.35 17.47 1.02
N LEU A 66 -12.00 16.84 0.04
CA LEU A 66 -12.74 17.54 -1.00
C LEU A 66 -13.89 18.40 -0.44
N THR A 67 -14.64 17.85 0.52
CA THR A 67 -15.73 18.58 1.18
C THR A 67 -15.24 19.78 2.00
N MET A 68 -14.09 19.65 2.66
CA MET A 68 -13.49 20.75 3.41
C MET A 68 -12.91 21.82 2.47
N GLN A 69 -12.26 21.43 1.38
CA GLN A 69 -11.82 22.38 0.34
C GLN A 69 -12.96 23.21 -0.22
N TRP A 70 -14.11 22.59 -0.41
CA TRP A 70 -15.28 23.28 -0.94
C TRP A 70 -15.91 24.24 0.07
N LYS A 71 -16.04 23.79 1.37
CA LYS A 71 -16.80 24.51 2.40
C LYS A 71 -15.96 25.57 3.14
N TYR A 72 -14.69 25.25 3.42
CA TYR A 72 -13.80 26.09 4.23
C TYR A 72 -12.52 26.38 3.46
N ARG A 73 -12.38 27.60 2.98
CA ARG A 73 -11.18 28.08 2.27
C ARG A 73 -9.98 28.34 3.21
N ASN A 74 -9.95 27.77 4.44
CA ASN A 74 -9.06 28.16 5.53
C ASN A 74 -8.00 27.10 5.92
N GLU A 75 -7.04 27.52 6.75
CA GLU A 75 -5.80 26.85 7.17
C GLU A 75 -5.96 25.45 7.81
N SER A 76 -7.13 25.09 8.34
CA SER A 76 -7.45 23.75 8.86
C SER A 76 -7.38 22.63 7.78
N TYR A 77 -7.29 23.03 6.53
CA TYR A 77 -7.12 22.16 5.36
C TYR A 77 -5.84 21.33 5.41
N ASN A 78 -4.75 21.87 5.95
CA ASN A 78 -3.45 21.20 5.95
C ASN A 78 -3.45 19.90 6.76
N ALA A 79 -4.12 19.85 7.91
CA ALA A 79 -4.16 18.66 8.75
C ALA A 79 -4.91 17.49 8.08
N ILE A 80 -6.06 17.76 7.45
CA ILE A 80 -6.86 16.76 6.74
C ILE A 80 -6.15 16.29 5.47
N TYR A 81 -5.47 17.21 4.78
CA TYR A 81 -4.64 16.89 3.62
C TYR A 81 -3.53 15.90 3.98
N ILE A 82 -2.79 16.17 5.07
CA ILE A 82 -1.74 15.29 5.57
C ILE A 82 -2.32 13.94 6.01
N ALA A 83 -3.44 13.94 6.74
CA ALA A 83 -4.11 12.72 7.20
C ALA A 83 -4.58 11.82 6.05
N HIS A 84 -4.91 12.40 4.89
CA HIS A 84 -5.22 11.64 3.67
C HIS A 84 -3.94 11.15 2.97
N LEU A 85 -2.93 12.03 2.86
CA LEU A 85 -1.74 11.79 2.06
C LEU A 85 -0.90 10.62 2.59
N ILE A 86 -0.70 10.54 3.91
CA ILE A 86 0.11 9.51 4.56
C ILE A 86 -0.41 8.09 4.25
N PRO A 87 -1.65 7.71 4.62
CA PRO A 87 -2.12 6.35 4.36
C PRO A 87 -2.20 6.03 2.87
N LYS A 88 -2.55 7.02 2.03
CA LYS A 88 -2.57 6.85 0.58
C LYS A 88 -1.20 6.44 0.05
N ASN A 89 -0.14 7.15 0.40
CA ASN A 89 1.20 6.89 -0.11
C ASN A 89 1.71 5.52 0.38
N ILE A 90 1.53 5.21 1.67
CA ILE A 90 1.94 3.91 2.25
C ILE A 90 1.27 2.76 1.48
N PHE A 91 -0.05 2.78 1.36
CA PHE A 91 -0.78 1.67 0.73
C PHE A 91 -0.50 1.55 -0.77
N ILE A 92 -0.34 2.65 -1.50
CA ILE A 92 0.05 2.62 -2.91
C ILE A 92 1.43 2.01 -3.06
N THR A 93 2.41 2.41 -2.25
CA THR A 93 3.77 1.89 -2.30
C THR A 93 3.78 0.39 -1.98
N VAL A 94 3.09 -0.04 -0.92
CA VAL A 94 2.94 -1.47 -0.58
C VAL A 94 2.29 -2.24 -1.74
N SER A 95 1.26 -1.71 -2.36
CA SER A 95 0.58 -2.34 -3.50
C SER A 95 1.53 -2.56 -4.68
N LEU A 96 2.29 -1.53 -5.07
CA LEU A 96 3.25 -1.61 -6.16
C LEU A 96 4.33 -2.65 -5.90
N PHE A 97 4.98 -2.61 -4.73
CA PHE A 97 6.01 -3.59 -4.39
C PHE A 97 5.45 -5.01 -4.24
N SER A 98 4.23 -5.18 -3.73
CA SER A 98 3.58 -6.49 -3.65
C SER A 98 3.32 -7.08 -5.04
N VAL A 99 2.91 -6.27 -6.02
CA VAL A 99 2.73 -6.71 -7.41
C VAL A 99 4.08 -7.07 -8.03
N MET A 100 5.12 -6.27 -7.83
CA MET A 100 6.47 -6.60 -8.32
C MET A 100 6.98 -7.91 -7.71
N ALA A 101 6.76 -8.13 -6.42
CA ALA A 101 7.13 -9.38 -5.76
C ALA A 101 6.33 -10.59 -6.29
N LEU A 102 5.06 -10.42 -6.63
CA LEU A 102 4.23 -11.43 -7.29
C LEU A 102 4.79 -11.82 -8.66
N TYR A 103 5.15 -10.84 -9.48
CA TYR A 103 5.76 -11.09 -10.78
C TYR A 103 7.12 -11.79 -10.65
N ALA A 104 7.96 -11.34 -9.72
CA ALA A 104 9.25 -11.96 -9.44
C ALA A 104 9.08 -13.42 -8.98
N GLU A 105 8.14 -13.69 -8.07
CA GLU A 105 7.83 -15.06 -7.62
C GLU A 105 7.41 -15.94 -8.78
N ARG A 106 6.52 -15.46 -9.66
CA ARG A 106 6.07 -16.21 -10.83
C ARG A 106 7.19 -16.44 -11.84
N PHE A 107 7.99 -15.43 -12.10
CA PHE A 107 9.16 -15.54 -12.97
C PHE A 107 10.15 -16.60 -12.46
N LEU A 108 10.48 -16.56 -11.18
CA LEU A 108 11.37 -17.54 -10.55
C LEU A 108 10.77 -18.96 -10.56
N ALA A 109 9.45 -19.10 -10.38
CA ALA A 109 8.79 -20.39 -10.46
C ALA A 109 8.92 -21.04 -11.85
N ILE A 110 8.87 -20.23 -12.91
CA ILE A 110 9.01 -20.71 -14.29
C ILE A 110 10.46 -21.02 -14.63
N GLN A 111 11.39 -20.12 -14.30
CA GLN A 111 12.81 -20.25 -14.66
C GLN A 111 13.54 -21.35 -13.87
N LEU A 112 13.20 -21.52 -12.59
CA LEU A 112 13.95 -22.39 -11.68
C LEU A 112 13.30 -23.75 -11.44
N HIS A 113 12.24 -24.06 -12.14
CA HIS A 113 11.40 -25.27 -12.07
C HIS A 113 11.81 -26.34 -11.02
N LEU A 114 13.01 -26.90 -11.11
CA LEU A 114 13.52 -27.93 -10.18
C LEU A 114 14.16 -27.36 -8.90
N ARG A 115 14.73 -26.15 -8.94
CA ARG A 115 15.40 -25.50 -7.80
C ARG A 115 14.55 -24.46 -7.08
N TYR A 116 13.32 -24.23 -7.56
CA TYR A 116 12.43 -23.22 -7.00
C TYR A 116 12.18 -23.42 -5.49
N GLN A 117 11.94 -24.67 -5.06
CA GLN A 117 11.63 -24.97 -3.66
C GLN A 117 12.81 -24.74 -2.70
N GLU A 118 14.04 -24.88 -3.18
CA GLU A 118 15.26 -24.60 -2.40
C GLU A 118 15.51 -23.09 -2.23
N LEU A 119 15.24 -22.32 -3.29
CA LEU A 119 15.57 -20.89 -3.34
C LEU A 119 14.45 -20.01 -2.76
N VAL A 120 13.19 -20.34 -3.03
CA VAL A 120 12.02 -19.54 -2.57
C VAL A 120 11.39 -20.20 -1.36
N MET A 121 12.10 -20.13 -0.23
CA MET A 121 11.57 -20.58 1.07
C MET A 121 10.44 -19.65 1.54
N TYR A 122 9.38 -20.24 2.09
CA TYR A 122 8.25 -19.52 2.69
C TYR A 122 8.65 -18.39 3.65
N ARG A 123 9.69 -18.62 4.48
CA ARG A 123 10.22 -17.61 5.42
C ARG A 123 10.76 -16.38 4.70
N ARG A 124 11.46 -16.55 3.56
CA ARG A 124 11.99 -15.42 2.78
C ARG A 124 10.88 -14.54 2.20
N VAL A 125 9.79 -15.14 1.76
CA VAL A 125 8.62 -14.41 1.26
C VAL A 125 7.95 -13.60 2.37
N ILE A 126 7.82 -14.14 3.58
CA ILE A 126 7.30 -13.42 4.74
C ILE A 126 8.21 -12.22 5.07
N ILE A 127 9.52 -12.44 5.12
CA ILE A 127 10.49 -11.37 5.39
C ILE A 127 10.38 -10.28 4.32
N ALA A 128 10.29 -10.65 3.05
CA ALA A 128 10.12 -9.70 1.95
C ALA A 128 8.83 -8.87 2.11
N VAL A 129 7.70 -9.49 2.46
CA VAL A 129 6.44 -8.77 2.70
C VAL A 129 6.57 -7.81 3.88
N ILE A 130 7.14 -8.24 5.00
CA ILE A 130 7.37 -7.38 6.16
C ILE A 130 8.29 -6.21 5.78
N SER A 131 9.37 -6.47 5.04
CA SER A 131 10.29 -5.45 4.56
C SER A 131 9.60 -4.42 3.66
N ILE A 132 8.69 -4.84 2.78
CA ILE A 132 7.89 -3.94 1.94
C ILE A 132 7.05 -3.00 2.80
N TRP A 133 6.37 -3.51 3.83
CA TRP A 133 5.54 -2.69 4.71
C TRP A 133 6.38 -1.70 5.52
N VAL A 134 7.49 -2.16 6.12
CA VAL A 134 8.42 -1.31 6.88
C VAL A 134 9.03 -0.24 5.97
N PHE A 135 9.49 -0.63 4.79
CA PHE A 135 10.07 0.31 3.82
C PHE A 135 9.07 1.38 3.40
N SER A 136 7.82 0.99 3.10
CA SER A 136 6.77 1.92 2.67
C SER A 136 6.46 2.96 3.76
N THR A 137 6.34 2.52 5.01
CA THR A 137 6.08 3.43 6.14
C THR A 137 7.26 4.36 6.41
N LEU A 138 8.49 3.85 6.37
CA LEU A 138 9.70 4.67 6.58
C LEU A 138 9.89 5.70 5.46
N SER A 139 9.67 5.31 4.21
CA SER A 139 9.79 6.21 3.05
C SER A 139 8.81 7.37 3.14
N ASP A 140 7.57 7.13 3.56
CA ASP A 140 6.57 8.17 3.72
C ASP A 140 6.93 9.13 4.87
N HIS A 141 7.39 8.60 6.01
CA HIS A 141 7.89 9.42 7.11
C HIS A 141 9.07 10.31 6.71
N LEU A 142 10.01 9.79 5.91
CA LEU A 142 11.16 10.55 5.41
C LEU A 142 10.74 11.70 4.48
N LEU A 143 9.83 11.44 3.56
CA LEU A 143 9.29 12.45 2.67
C LEU A 143 8.58 13.58 3.44
N HIS A 144 7.81 13.21 4.48
CA HIS A 144 7.15 14.19 5.34
C HIS A 144 8.12 15.03 6.17
N CYS A 145 9.14 14.41 6.78
CA CYS A 145 10.16 15.14 7.54
C CYS A 145 10.99 16.07 6.65
N SER A 146 11.31 15.67 5.43
CA SER A 146 12.04 16.52 4.47
C SER A 146 11.23 17.74 4.03
N SER A 147 9.90 17.60 3.90
CA SER A 147 9.00 18.68 3.47
C SER A 147 8.78 19.74 4.57
N TYR A 148 8.93 19.37 5.85
CA TYR A 148 8.70 20.27 7.01
C TYR A 148 9.98 20.75 7.70
N GLY A 149 11.15 20.64 7.08
CA GLY A 149 12.35 21.41 7.45
C GLY A 149 13.14 20.90 8.67
N SER A 150 13.20 19.61 8.96
CA SER A 150 14.12 19.06 9.96
C SER A 150 15.17 18.13 9.31
N PRO A 151 16.40 18.63 9.05
CA PRO A 151 17.41 17.89 8.26
C PRO A 151 18.16 16.77 9.03
N LYS A 152 17.92 16.56 10.33
CA LYS A 152 18.74 15.67 11.15
C LYS A 152 18.33 14.19 11.18
N ILE A 153 17.16 13.82 10.69
CA ILE A 153 16.64 12.45 10.77
C ILE A 153 16.92 11.64 9.50
N SER A 154 17.21 12.30 8.39
CA SER A 154 17.37 11.68 7.05
C SER A 154 18.54 10.70 6.93
N CYS A 155 19.63 10.88 7.68
CA CYS A 155 20.85 10.09 7.48
C CYS A 155 20.85 8.73 8.19
N SER A 156 20.20 8.61 9.36
CA SER A 156 20.15 7.36 10.13
C SER A 156 19.30 6.27 9.49
N TYR A 157 18.24 6.65 8.79
CA TYR A 157 17.31 5.69 8.17
C TYR A 157 17.86 5.10 6.86
N PHE A 158 18.72 5.80 6.12
CA PHE A 158 19.41 5.26 4.95
C PHE A 158 20.37 4.13 5.33
N LEU A 159 20.97 4.20 6.50
CA LEU A 159 21.84 3.15 7.08
C LEU A 159 21.02 1.89 7.46
N LEU A 160 19.85 2.08 8.11
CA LEU A 160 18.94 0.98 8.45
C LEU A 160 18.41 0.29 7.20
N LEU A 161 18.08 1.05 6.15
CA LEU A 161 17.62 0.51 4.86
C LEU A 161 18.71 -0.34 4.17
N LYS A 162 19.97 0.09 4.23
CA LYS A 162 21.12 -0.64 3.69
C LYS A 162 21.37 -1.97 4.42
N ILE A 163 21.12 -2.00 5.73
CA ILE A 163 21.22 -3.22 6.55
C ILE A 163 20.08 -4.18 6.26
N LEU A 164 18.85 -3.67 6.03
CA LEU A 164 17.67 -4.49 5.72
C LEU A 164 17.71 -5.11 4.30
N LEU A 165 18.38 -4.44 3.36
CA LEU A 165 18.60 -4.94 1.99
C LEU A 165 19.74 -5.96 1.88
N LEU A 166 20.63 -6.02 2.89
CA LEU A 166 21.76 -6.96 2.93
C LEU A 166 21.47 -8.23 3.75
N LEU A 167 20.33 -8.31 4.45
CA LEU A 167 19.80 -9.50 5.14
C LEU A 167 18.79 -10.26 4.27
#